data_f129f4e9e96249505b140a38033e3392
#
_entry.id   f129f4e9e96249505b140a38033e3392
#
_cell.length_a   1.000
_cell.length_b   1.000
_cell.length_c   1.000
_cell.angle_alpha   90.00
_cell.angle_beta   90.00
_cell.angle_gamma   90.00
#
_symmetry.space_group_name_H-M   'P 1'
#
loop_
_entity.id
_entity.type
_entity.pdbx_description
1 polymer ?
#
loop_
_entity_poly.entity_id
_entity_poly.type
_entity_poly.pdbx_seq_one_letter_code
_entity_poly.pdbx_strand_id
1 'polypeptide(L)'
;MFMQAFRAPFPATSNNVCSAHADGCDGASVKPIPDFAVIVPMHNEEASVGTLVGEIVAACRPVGDFEIVVVDDASSDGTVGAVLSLADDYPMLRLVRHDRQGGQSAAIHSGVQAARAPIVCMLDGDGQNPPDNLPTLLGPLLSATAPQRLGLVAGQRVGRRDTLAKRLSSRFANQLRARILKDGTRDTGCGLKAFRRDAYLALPYFDHHHRYFPALFSRDGWQVAHVDVTHRPRLHGNSHYTNIGRALVGIYDLIGVAWLLRRRKRSNWAETFITETSP
;
A
#
# COMPACT_ATOMS: atom_id res chain seq x y z
N MET A 1 -16.61 -25.76 31.37
CA MET A 1 -15.79 -26.85 30.79
C MET A 1 -15.72 -26.57 29.30
N PHE A 2 -14.66 -25.96 28.85
CA PHE A 2 -13.98 -25.92 27.54
C PHE A 2 -13.10 -24.68 27.48
N MET A 3 -11.96 -24.83 28.09
CA MET A 3 -10.79 -23.94 27.94
C MET A 3 -9.65 -24.85 27.44
N GLN A 4 -9.24 -24.66 26.19
CA GLN A 4 -8.00 -25.13 25.55
C GLN A 4 -8.09 -24.66 24.10
N ALA A 5 -7.11 -24.07 23.44
CA ALA A 5 -5.71 -23.82 23.70
C ALA A 5 -5.26 -22.71 22.74
N PHE A 6 -4.67 -21.65 23.23
CA PHE A 6 -3.84 -20.78 22.43
C PHE A 6 -2.39 -21.04 22.85
N ARG A 7 -1.64 -21.74 22.02
CA ARG A 7 -0.20 -21.86 22.13
C ARG A 7 0.40 -21.86 20.74
N ALA A 8 1.09 -20.79 20.41
CA ALA A 8 2.37 -20.86 19.67
C ALA A 8 3.10 -19.54 19.89
N PRO A 9 4.33 -19.57 20.42
CA PRO A 9 5.16 -18.40 20.56
C PRO A 9 5.83 -18.09 19.22
N PHE A 10 5.89 -16.81 18.88
CA PHE A 10 6.75 -16.30 17.83
C PHE A 10 8.22 -16.64 18.17
N PRO A 11 9.04 -17.05 17.20
CA PRO A 11 10.47 -17.20 17.44
C PRO A 11 11.08 -15.82 17.68
N ALA A 12 11.79 -15.69 18.80
CA ALA A 12 12.60 -14.53 19.09
C ALA A 12 13.70 -14.39 18.03
N THR A 13 13.79 -13.24 17.42
CA THR A 13 14.94 -12.86 16.58
C THR A 13 16.16 -12.76 17.48
N SER A 14 17.06 -13.71 17.36
CA SER A 14 18.39 -13.67 17.99
C SER A 14 19.20 -12.53 17.35
N ASN A 15 19.50 -11.51 18.15
CA ASN A 15 20.57 -10.57 17.87
C ASN A 15 21.90 -11.31 17.95
N ASN A 16 22.42 -11.74 16.82
CA ASN A 16 23.84 -12.12 16.73
C ASN A 16 24.68 -10.85 16.59
N VAL A 17 25.24 -10.44 17.70
CA VAL A 17 26.39 -9.52 17.73
C VAL A 17 27.58 -10.30 17.20
N CYS A 18 27.98 -10.03 15.97
CA CYS A 18 29.20 -10.57 15.38
C CYS A 18 30.38 -9.79 15.93
N SER A 19 31.17 -10.42 16.80
CA SER A 19 32.48 -9.96 17.21
C SER A 19 33.46 -10.02 16.03
N ALA A 20 34.23 -8.97 15.89
CA ALA A 20 35.21 -8.74 14.85
C ALA A 20 36.22 -9.90 14.68
N HIS A 21 36.29 -10.47 13.47
CA HIS A 21 37.54 -10.96 12.89
C HIS A 21 37.61 -10.32 11.50
N ALA A 22 38.63 -9.51 11.32
CA ALA A 22 39.02 -8.95 10.04
C ALA A 22 39.60 -10.06 9.19
N ASP A 23 38.90 -10.42 8.11
CA ASP A 23 39.48 -10.93 6.87
C ASP A 23 38.39 -11.03 5.82
N GLY A 24 38.52 -10.23 4.74
CA GLY A 24 37.97 -10.52 3.41
C GLY A 24 36.43 -10.47 3.27
N CYS A 25 35.78 -9.34 3.49
CA CYS A 25 34.46 -9.10 2.90
C CYS A 25 34.60 -8.43 1.55
N ASP A 26 34.45 -9.22 0.48
CA ASP A 26 34.19 -8.70 -0.87
C ASP A 26 33.08 -7.66 -0.81
N GLY A 27 33.37 -6.47 -1.37
CA GLY A 27 32.48 -5.33 -1.37
C GLY A 27 31.12 -5.63 -2.02
N ALA A 28 30.18 -6.12 -1.25
CA ALA A 28 28.77 -6.07 -1.61
C ALA A 28 28.40 -4.59 -1.74
N SER A 29 28.39 -4.07 -2.97
CA SER A 29 27.95 -2.72 -3.28
C SER A 29 26.54 -2.55 -2.70
N VAL A 30 26.41 -1.75 -1.66
CA VAL A 30 25.09 -1.39 -1.11
C VAL A 30 24.34 -0.71 -2.25
N LYS A 31 23.34 -1.41 -2.81
CA LYS A 31 22.51 -0.80 -3.84
C LYS A 31 21.90 0.48 -3.29
N PRO A 32 21.96 1.59 -4.04
CA PRO A 32 21.38 2.86 -3.59
C PRO A 32 19.90 2.68 -3.23
N ILE A 33 19.45 3.44 -2.24
CA ILE A 33 18.03 3.45 -1.85
C ILE A 33 17.28 4.18 -2.96
N PRO A 34 16.26 3.57 -3.58
CA PRO A 34 15.48 4.25 -4.62
C PRO A 34 14.64 5.38 -4.02
N ASP A 35 14.28 6.36 -4.86
CA ASP A 35 13.46 7.50 -4.47
C ASP A 35 12.04 7.06 -4.06
N PHE A 36 11.49 6.09 -4.81
CA PHE A 36 10.17 5.54 -4.53
C PHE A 36 10.04 4.06 -4.94
N ALA A 37 9.02 3.41 -4.40
CA ALA A 37 8.63 2.04 -4.75
C ALA A 37 7.22 2.02 -5.34
N VAL A 38 7.00 1.15 -6.33
CA VAL A 38 5.67 0.84 -6.86
C VAL A 38 5.26 -0.55 -6.40
N ILE A 39 4.20 -0.64 -5.60
CA ILE A 39 3.68 -1.91 -5.07
C ILE A 39 2.51 -2.37 -5.94
N VAL A 40 2.58 -3.60 -6.41
CA VAL A 40 1.58 -4.20 -7.29
C VAL A 40 1.12 -5.53 -6.70
N PRO A 41 -0.01 -5.56 -5.94
CA PRO A 41 -0.62 -6.80 -5.51
C PRO A 41 -1.22 -7.54 -6.72
N MET A 42 -0.93 -8.83 -6.85
CA MET A 42 -1.41 -9.68 -7.95
C MET A 42 -1.98 -11.00 -7.42
N HIS A 43 -3.07 -11.46 -8.05
CA HIS A 43 -3.61 -12.79 -7.83
C HIS A 43 -4.32 -13.26 -9.11
N ASN A 44 -3.72 -14.25 -9.78
CA ASN A 44 -4.19 -14.80 -11.06
C ASN A 44 -4.31 -13.72 -12.16
N GLU A 45 -3.21 -13.02 -12.39
CA GLU A 45 -3.12 -11.89 -13.34
C GLU A 45 -2.02 -12.13 -14.42
N GLU A 46 -1.74 -13.40 -14.77
CA GLU A 46 -0.70 -13.81 -15.73
C GLU A 46 -0.70 -12.98 -17.01
N ALA A 47 -1.89 -12.76 -17.60
CA ALA A 47 -2.03 -12.06 -18.87
C ALA A 47 -1.70 -10.57 -18.80
N SER A 48 -1.74 -9.95 -17.61
CA SER A 48 -1.53 -8.50 -17.43
C SER A 48 -0.10 -8.14 -17.01
N VAL A 49 0.66 -9.08 -16.45
CA VAL A 49 2.00 -8.84 -15.87
C VAL A 49 2.92 -8.07 -16.80
N GLY A 50 3.18 -8.60 -18.00
CA GLY A 50 4.17 -8.03 -18.92
C GLY A 50 3.84 -6.61 -19.36
N THR A 51 2.58 -6.40 -19.77
CA THR A 51 2.11 -5.08 -20.20
C THR A 51 2.16 -4.08 -19.04
N LEU A 52 1.70 -4.47 -17.85
CA LEU A 52 1.62 -3.58 -16.70
C LEU A 52 3.02 -3.17 -16.20
N VAL A 53 3.97 -4.11 -16.12
CA VAL A 53 5.35 -3.81 -15.73
C VAL A 53 6.00 -2.87 -16.74
N GLY A 54 5.85 -3.11 -18.04
CA GLY A 54 6.36 -2.21 -19.08
C GLY A 54 5.78 -0.79 -19.00
N GLU A 55 4.46 -0.66 -18.78
CA GLU A 55 3.79 0.64 -18.60
C GLU A 55 4.28 1.36 -17.32
N ILE A 56 4.48 0.64 -16.19
CA ILE A 56 5.03 1.21 -14.96
C ILE A 56 6.43 1.76 -15.21
N VAL A 57 7.29 0.98 -15.87
CA VAL A 57 8.67 1.40 -16.18
C VAL A 57 8.66 2.64 -17.05
N ALA A 58 7.82 2.68 -18.09
CA ALA A 58 7.71 3.84 -18.99
C ALA A 58 7.26 5.10 -18.23
N ALA A 59 6.28 4.99 -17.34
CA ALA A 59 5.73 6.10 -16.56
C ALA A 59 6.69 6.59 -15.45
N CYS A 60 7.44 5.68 -14.82
CA CYS A 60 8.28 5.98 -13.66
C CYS A 60 9.69 6.44 -14.01
N ARG A 61 10.25 5.97 -15.14
CA ARG A 61 11.62 6.29 -15.56
C ARG A 61 11.93 7.80 -15.62
N PRO A 62 11.01 8.68 -16.05
CA PRO A 62 11.26 10.13 -16.04
C PRO A 62 11.16 10.79 -14.64
N VAL A 63 10.66 10.06 -13.63
CA VAL A 63 10.35 10.61 -12.30
C VAL A 63 11.57 10.53 -11.36
N GLY A 64 12.33 9.43 -11.41
CA GLY A 64 13.49 9.20 -10.56
C GLY A 64 13.87 7.73 -10.47
N ASP A 65 14.75 7.38 -9.54
CA ASP A 65 15.13 6.01 -9.27
C ASP A 65 14.02 5.28 -8.51
N PHE A 66 13.69 4.07 -8.95
CA PHE A 66 12.56 3.34 -8.37
C PHE A 66 12.78 1.83 -8.32
N GLU A 67 11.99 1.17 -7.48
CA GLU A 67 11.81 -0.27 -7.46
C GLU A 67 10.35 -0.63 -7.71
N ILE A 68 10.10 -1.78 -8.33
CA ILE A 68 8.77 -2.38 -8.50
C ILE A 68 8.73 -3.62 -7.60
N VAL A 69 7.77 -3.67 -6.69
CA VAL A 69 7.54 -4.82 -5.82
C VAL A 69 6.20 -5.45 -6.19
N VAL A 70 6.25 -6.50 -6.99
CA VAL A 70 5.09 -7.34 -7.26
C VAL A 70 4.90 -8.27 -6.07
N VAL A 71 3.68 -8.32 -5.55
CA VAL A 71 3.30 -9.23 -4.46
C VAL A 71 2.31 -10.23 -5.00
N ASP A 72 2.75 -11.46 -5.20
CA ASP A 72 1.92 -12.58 -5.60
C ASP A 72 1.17 -13.13 -4.38
N ASP A 73 -0.16 -12.95 -4.37
CA ASP A 73 -1.04 -13.41 -3.29
C ASP A 73 -1.51 -14.86 -3.53
N ALA A 74 -0.54 -15.77 -3.63
CA ALA A 74 -0.74 -17.21 -3.87
C ALA A 74 -1.54 -17.49 -5.16
N SER A 75 -1.07 -16.98 -6.30
CA SER A 75 -1.64 -17.28 -7.61
C SER A 75 -1.53 -18.78 -7.94
N SER A 76 -2.54 -19.29 -8.62
CA SER A 76 -2.61 -20.67 -9.13
C SER A 76 -2.33 -20.80 -10.63
N ASP A 77 -2.22 -19.67 -11.33
CA ASP A 77 -1.88 -19.56 -12.76
C ASP A 77 -0.38 -19.29 -12.99
N GLY A 78 -0.01 -18.88 -14.18
CA GLY A 78 1.36 -18.56 -14.58
C GLY A 78 1.87 -17.19 -14.10
N THR A 79 1.16 -16.46 -13.24
CA THR A 79 1.53 -15.09 -12.78
C THR A 79 2.99 -15.03 -12.29
N VAL A 80 3.41 -15.96 -11.42
CA VAL A 80 4.77 -16.01 -10.89
C VAL A 80 5.81 -16.21 -12.01
N GLY A 81 5.53 -17.15 -12.92
CA GLY A 81 6.39 -17.42 -14.06
C GLY A 81 6.55 -16.19 -14.97
N ALA A 82 5.43 -15.48 -15.23
CA ALA A 82 5.43 -14.26 -16.02
C ALA A 82 6.25 -13.14 -15.36
N VAL A 83 6.19 -12.98 -14.04
CA VAL A 83 7.04 -11.99 -13.33
C VAL A 83 8.51 -12.37 -13.40
N LEU A 84 8.84 -13.65 -13.17
CA LEU A 84 10.23 -14.12 -13.19
C LEU A 84 10.88 -13.98 -14.58
N SER A 85 10.12 -14.18 -15.66
CA SER A 85 10.62 -14.02 -17.02
C SER A 85 11.02 -12.59 -17.37
N LEU A 86 10.59 -11.59 -16.60
CA LEU A 86 10.93 -10.17 -16.78
C LEU A 86 12.15 -9.72 -15.96
N ALA A 87 12.70 -10.58 -15.09
CA ALA A 87 13.73 -10.18 -14.12
C ALA A 87 15.01 -9.68 -14.79
N ASP A 88 15.42 -10.26 -15.92
CA ASP A 88 16.62 -9.87 -16.64
C ASP A 88 16.45 -8.51 -17.34
N ASP A 89 15.26 -8.23 -17.87
CA ASP A 89 14.95 -6.97 -18.57
C ASP A 89 14.72 -5.81 -17.59
N TYR A 90 14.26 -6.12 -16.36
CA TYR A 90 13.88 -5.13 -15.35
C TYR A 90 14.56 -5.38 -14.00
N PRO A 91 15.83 -5.01 -13.83
CA PRO A 91 16.62 -5.29 -12.59
C PRO A 91 16.06 -4.58 -11.34
N MET A 92 15.15 -3.60 -11.49
CA MET A 92 14.42 -2.95 -10.40
C MET A 92 13.18 -3.76 -9.97
N LEU A 93 12.78 -4.80 -10.72
CA LEU A 93 11.63 -5.65 -10.41
C LEU A 93 11.97 -6.64 -9.28
N ARG A 94 11.07 -6.76 -8.33
CA ARG A 94 11.19 -7.68 -7.19
C ARG A 94 9.88 -8.42 -7.02
N LEU A 95 9.97 -9.71 -6.68
CA LEU A 95 8.81 -10.55 -6.41
C LEU A 95 8.78 -10.94 -4.92
N VAL A 96 7.65 -10.69 -4.28
CA VAL A 96 7.29 -11.20 -2.95
C VAL A 96 6.17 -12.20 -3.15
N ARG A 97 6.21 -13.35 -2.45
CA ARG A 97 5.18 -14.38 -2.59
C ARG A 97 4.56 -14.70 -1.24
N HIS A 98 3.24 -14.83 -1.23
CA HIS A 98 2.52 -15.38 -0.10
C HIS A 98 2.42 -16.92 -0.23
N ASP A 99 2.43 -17.62 0.90
CA ASP A 99 2.21 -19.07 0.99
C ASP A 99 0.74 -19.46 0.81
N ARG A 100 -0.15 -18.52 1.10
CA ARG A 100 -1.60 -18.64 0.95
C ARG A 100 -2.22 -17.28 0.66
N GLN A 101 -3.41 -17.29 0.06
CA GLN A 101 -4.13 -16.06 -0.25
C GLN A 101 -4.48 -15.29 1.03
N GLY A 102 -3.94 -14.08 1.14
CA GLY A 102 -4.13 -13.16 2.26
C GLY A 102 -5.02 -11.96 1.92
N GLY A 103 -5.36 -11.77 0.65
CA GLY A 103 -6.14 -10.65 0.14
C GLY A 103 -5.30 -9.39 -0.12
N GLN A 104 -5.92 -8.44 -0.82
CA GLN A 104 -5.26 -7.22 -1.30
C GLN A 104 -4.55 -6.42 -0.20
N SER A 105 -5.17 -6.30 0.99
CA SER A 105 -4.57 -5.58 2.12
C SER A 105 -3.28 -6.23 2.62
N ALA A 106 -3.26 -7.56 2.70
CA ALA A 106 -2.07 -8.31 3.10
C ALA A 106 -0.95 -8.16 2.06
N ALA A 107 -1.29 -8.27 0.77
CA ALA A 107 -0.33 -8.12 -0.31
C ALA A 107 0.27 -6.71 -0.33
N ILE A 108 -0.54 -5.65 -0.19
CA ILE A 108 -0.04 -4.28 -0.06
C ILE A 108 0.90 -4.16 1.15
N HIS A 109 0.50 -4.70 2.30
CA HIS A 109 1.30 -4.61 3.54
C HIS A 109 2.65 -5.30 3.40
N SER A 110 2.68 -6.52 2.86
CA SER A 110 3.93 -7.26 2.58
C SER A 110 4.82 -6.51 1.59
N GLY A 111 4.23 -5.91 0.55
CA GLY A 111 4.96 -5.10 -0.42
C GLY A 111 5.59 -3.87 0.22
N VAL A 112 4.85 -3.14 1.07
CA VAL A 112 5.37 -1.96 1.77
C VAL A 112 6.46 -2.33 2.78
N GLN A 113 6.33 -3.48 3.48
CA GLN A 113 7.39 -3.98 4.35
C GLN A 113 8.66 -4.32 3.57
N ALA A 114 8.52 -4.96 2.40
CA ALA A 114 9.63 -5.35 1.54
C ALA A 114 10.28 -4.17 0.80
N ALA A 115 9.55 -3.07 0.58
CA ALA A 115 10.07 -1.87 -0.08
C ALA A 115 11.20 -1.23 0.73
N ARG A 116 12.21 -0.70 0.01
CA ARG A 116 13.35 0.02 0.58
C ARG A 116 13.17 1.52 0.51
N ALA A 117 12.42 1.98 -0.48
CA ALA A 117 12.17 3.39 -0.75
C ALA A 117 11.34 4.07 0.37
N PRO A 118 11.59 5.37 0.65
CA PRO A 118 10.85 6.13 1.64
C PRO A 118 9.43 6.51 1.17
N ILE A 119 9.22 6.61 -0.14
CA ILE A 119 7.91 6.88 -0.76
C ILE A 119 7.42 5.62 -1.47
N VAL A 120 6.15 5.32 -1.28
CA VAL A 120 5.50 4.16 -1.89
C VAL A 120 4.31 4.62 -2.71
N CYS A 121 4.19 4.10 -3.92
CA CYS A 121 2.98 4.21 -4.72
C CYS A 121 2.40 2.82 -4.94
N MET A 122 1.08 2.69 -4.95
CA MET A 122 0.40 1.42 -5.19
C MET A 122 -0.60 1.54 -6.33
N LEU A 123 -0.77 0.46 -7.09
CA LEU A 123 -1.82 0.29 -8.08
C LEU A 123 -2.23 -1.19 -8.17
N ASP A 124 -3.47 -1.43 -8.65
CA ASP A 124 -4.00 -2.78 -8.77
C ASP A 124 -3.38 -3.52 -9.97
N GLY A 125 -3.12 -4.83 -9.84
CA GLY A 125 -2.50 -5.68 -10.87
C GLY A 125 -3.38 -6.00 -12.07
N ASP A 126 -4.70 -5.66 -12.03
CA ASP A 126 -5.69 -5.98 -13.06
C ASP A 126 -5.68 -5.04 -14.28
N GLY A 127 -4.73 -4.11 -14.31
CA GLY A 127 -4.56 -3.16 -15.40
C GLY A 127 -5.64 -2.08 -15.53
N GLN A 128 -6.61 -1.97 -14.62
CA GLN A 128 -7.64 -0.93 -14.67
C GLN A 128 -7.11 0.48 -14.34
N ASN A 129 -6.01 0.55 -13.63
CA ASN A 129 -5.36 1.79 -13.21
C ASN A 129 -4.17 2.09 -14.12
N PRO A 130 -4.28 3.01 -15.11
CA PRO A 130 -3.18 3.33 -16.00
C PRO A 130 -1.96 3.85 -15.22
N PRO A 131 -0.75 3.27 -15.41
CA PRO A 131 0.47 3.74 -14.76
C PRO A 131 0.86 5.18 -15.07
N ASP A 132 0.35 5.77 -16.16
CA ASP A 132 0.53 7.20 -16.50
C ASP A 132 0.06 8.15 -15.41
N ASN A 133 -0.76 7.69 -14.46
CA ASN A 133 -1.17 8.47 -13.29
C ASN A 133 -0.11 8.50 -12.17
N LEU A 134 0.90 7.60 -12.19
CA LEU A 134 1.91 7.50 -11.12
C LEU A 134 2.71 8.80 -10.92
N PRO A 135 3.18 9.49 -11.98
CA PRO A 135 3.88 10.76 -11.81
C PRO A 135 3.05 11.83 -11.09
N THR A 136 1.74 11.91 -11.36
CA THR A 136 0.83 12.86 -10.71
C THR A 136 0.64 12.56 -9.23
N LEU A 137 0.66 11.29 -8.84
CA LEU A 137 0.57 10.88 -7.44
C LEU A 137 1.88 11.09 -6.68
N LEU A 138 3.00 10.81 -7.33
CA LEU A 138 4.34 10.89 -6.72
C LEU A 138 4.85 12.33 -6.60
N GLY A 139 4.57 13.18 -7.61
CA GLY A 139 5.09 14.55 -7.67
C GLY A 139 4.95 15.36 -6.38
N PRO A 140 3.76 15.41 -5.74
CA PRO A 140 3.58 16.16 -4.48
C PRO A 140 4.44 15.66 -3.32
N LEU A 141 4.80 14.36 -3.28
CA LEU A 141 5.61 13.75 -2.22
C LEU A 141 7.11 13.84 -2.49
N LEU A 142 7.51 13.82 -3.76
CA LEU A 142 8.91 13.87 -4.19
C LEU A 142 9.42 15.31 -4.37
N SER A 143 8.53 16.30 -4.40
CA SER A 143 8.90 17.69 -4.53
C SER A 143 9.80 18.16 -3.38
N ALA A 144 10.85 18.92 -3.69
CA ALA A 144 11.71 19.55 -2.69
C ALA A 144 10.93 20.53 -1.76
N THR A 145 9.76 21.00 -2.21
CA THR A 145 8.86 21.88 -1.45
C THR A 145 7.70 21.13 -0.82
N ALA A 146 7.74 19.78 -0.82
CA ALA A 146 6.67 18.98 -0.24
C ALA A 146 6.44 19.32 1.23
N PRO A 147 5.18 19.55 1.66
CA PRO A 147 4.89 19.78 3.07
C PRO A 147 5.37 18.59 3.90
N GLN A 148 6.11 18.82 4.99
CA GLN A 148 6.63 17.76 5.85
C GLN A 148 5.53 16.83 6.38
N ARG A 149 4.32 17.35 6.56
CA ARG A 149 3.16 16.58 7.01
C ARG A 149 2.35 15.94 5.90
N LEU A 150 2.70 16.11 4.63
CA LEU A 150 2.03 15.40 3.54
C LEU A 150 2.40 13.91 3.62
N GLY A 151 1.46 13.10 4.08
CA GLY A 151 1.65 11.66 4.27
C GLY A 151 1.07 10.81 3.15
N LEU A 152 0.00 11.29 2.50
CA LEU A 152 -0.76 10.54 1.50
C LEU A 152 -1.23 11.43 0.36
N VAL A 153 -1.08 10.96 -0.87
CA VAL A 153 -1.74 11.46 -2.07
C VAL A 153 -2.67 10.36 -2.58
N ALA A 154 -3.98 10.60 -2.56
CA ALA A 154 -5.00 9.63 -2.97
C ALA A 154 -5.59 10.00 -4.32
N GLY A 155 -5.59 9.04 -5.26
CA GLY A 155 -6.22 9.17 -6.55
C GLY A 155 -7.75 9.21 -6.42
N GLN A 156 -8.41 10.03 -7.25
CA GLN A 156 -9.86 10.09 -7.38
C GLN A 156 -10.24 9.93 -8.85
N ARG A 157 -10.94 8.86 -9.18
CA ARG A 157 -11.29 8.56 -10.58
C ARG A 157 -12.29 9.58 -11.12
N VAL A 158 -11.98 10.17 -12.28
CA VAL A 158 -12.86 11.07 -13.03
C VAL A 158 -13.55 10.31 -14.18
N GLY A 159 -14.72 10.81 -14.60
CA GLY A 159 -15.42 10.29 -15.80
C GLY A 159 -16.11 8.93 -15.62
N ARG A 160 -16.35 8.46 -14.40
CA ARG A 160 -16.98 7.16 -14.14
C ARG A 160 -18.41 7.10 -14.66
N ARG A 161 -18.66 6.20 -15.62
CA ARG A 161 -20.00 5.95 -16.20
C ARG A 161 -20.75 4.89 -15.39
N ASP A 162 -21.38 5.29 -14.29
CA ASP A 162 -22.24 4.41 -13.49
C ASP A 162 -23.71 4.60 -13.88
N THR A 163 -24.52 3.52 -13.78
CA THR A 163 -25.98 3.59 -13.96
C THR A 163 -26.62 4.44 -12.87
N LEU A 164 -27.76 5.11 -13.17
CA LEU A 164 -28.44 6.02 -12.25
C LEU A 164 -28.76 5.38 -10.87
N ALA A 165 -29.20 4.13 -10.84
CA ALA A 165 -29.50 3.41 -9.60
C ALA A 165 -28.23 3.16 -8.76
N LYS A 166 -27.10 2.78 -9.38
CA LYS A 166 -25.81 2.66 -8.72
C LYS A 166 -25.28 4.00 -8.22
N ARG A 167 -25.53 5.09 -8.93
CA ARG A 167 -25.14 6.44 -8.49
C ARG A 167 -25.88 6.89 -7.25
N LEU A 168 -27.18 6.58 -7.11
CA LEU A 168 -28.00 7.01 -5.97
C LEU A 168 -27.64 6.24 -4.69
N SER A 169 -27.56 4.92 -4.75
CA SER A 169 -27.13 4.07 -3.61
C SER A 169 -25.68 4.36 -3.18
N SER A 170 -24.80 4.56 -4.15
CA SER A 170 -23.40 4.93 -3.90
C SER A 170 -23.28 6.33 -3.27
N ARG A 171 -24.11 7.31 -3.67
CA ARG A 171 -24.12 8.66 -3.07
C ARG A 171 -24.51 8.63 -1.59
N PHE A 172 -25.55 7.89 -1.24
CA PHE A 172 -25.97 7.78 0.17
C PHE A 172 -24.89 7.11 1.02
N ALA A 173 -24.35 5.98 0.56
CA ALA A 173 -23.26 5.28 1.26
C ALA A 173 -22.01 6.16 1.40
N ASN A 174 -21.64 6.89 0.36
CA ASN A 174 -20.50 7.80 0.37
C ASN A 174 -20.74 9.01 1.29
N GLN A 175 -21.96 9.56 1.34
CA GLN A 175 -22.29 10.66 2.25
C GLN A 175 -22.25 10.21 3.72
N LEU A 176 -22.80 9.03 4.04
CA LEU A 176 -22.73 8.48 5.39
C LEU A 176 -21.28 8.26 5.81
N ARG A 177 -20.48 7.64 4.94
CA ARG A 177 -19.06 7.43 5.15
C ARG A 177 -18.30 8.76 5.34
N ALA A 178 -18.53 9.74 4.47
CA ALA A 178 -17.86 11.04 4.54
C ALA A 178 -18.18 11.78 5.85
N ARG A 179 -19.40 11.66 6.37
CA ARG A 179 -19.80 12.24 7.67
C ARG A 179 -19.10 11.54 8.85
N ILE A 180 -18.89 10.23 8.75
CA ILE A 180 -18.27 9.44 9.82
C ILE A 180 -16.74 9.63 9.80
N LEU A 181 -16.11 9.51 8.64
CA LEU A 181 -14.66 9.50 8.50
C LEU A 181 -14.05 10.90 8.36
N LYS A 182 -14.80 11.88 7.83
CA LYS A 182 -14.39 13.28 7.62
C LYS A 182 -13.05 13.42 6.89
N ASP A 183 -12.79 12.54 5.94
CA ASP A 183 -11.51 12.41 5.23
C ASP A 183 -11.44 13.12 3.88
N GLY A 184 -12.52 13.81 3.47
CA GLY A 184 -12.59 14.56 2.20
C GLY A 184 -12.57 13.70 0.94
N THR A 185 -12.57 12.37 1.06
CA THR A 185 -12.41 11.46 -0.07
C THR A 185 -13.73 11.23 -0.80
N ARG A 186 -13.75 11.52 -2.10
CA ARG A 186 -14.89 11.27 -3.00
C ARG A 186 -14.94 9.83 -3.51
N ASP A 187 -13.77 9.19 -3.73
CA ASP A 187 -13.63 7.84 -4.30
C ASP A 187 -12.66 6.99 -3.46
N THR A 188 -13.21 6.22 -2.53
CA THR A 188 -12.44 5.32 -1.66
C THR A 188 -11.99 4.03 -2.32
N GLY A 189 -12.65 3.67 -3.41
CA GLY A 189 -12.35 2.46 -4.17
C GLY A 189 -11.22 2.63 -5.19
N CYS A 190 -10.58 3.80 -5.27
CA CYS A 190 -9.43 3.99 -6.13
C CYS A 190 -8.20 3.27 -5.57
N GLY A 191 -7.61 2.34 -6.35
CA GLY A 191 -6.39 1.61 -5.97
C GLY A 191 -5.13 2.49 -6.02
N LEU A 192 -5.16 3.59 -6.79
CA LEU A 192 -4.02 4.49 -6.96
C LEU A 192 -3.81 5.39 -5.73
N LYS A 193 -2.71 5.19 -5.02
CA LYS A 193 -2.30 6.01 -3.86
C LYS A 193 -0.79 6.06 -3.77
N ALA A 194 -0.24 7.22 -3.40
CA ALA A 194 1.16 7.37 -3.03
C ALA A 194 1.26 7.87 -1.59
N PHE A 195 2.23 7.38 -0.81
CA PHE A 195 2.34 7.71 0.60
C PHE A 195 3.76 7.54 1.14
N ARG A 196 4.03 8.15 2.28
CA ARG A 196 5.26 7.91 3.03
C ARG A 196 5.23 6.53 3.68
N ARG A 197 6.29 5.75 3.45
CA ARG A 197 6.40 4.37 3.94
C ARG A 197 6.34 4.29 5.48
N ASP A 198 7.08 5.15 6.17
CA ASP A 198 7.11 5.23 7.64
C ASP A 198 5.73 5.57 8.23
N ALA A 199 5.03 6.53 7.63
CA ALA A 199 3.68 6.90 8.03
C ALA A 199 2.69 5.74 7.87
N TYR A 200 2.79 4.98 6.78
CA TYR A 200 1.96 3.79 6.56
C TYR A 200 2.25 2.69 7.59
N LEU A 201 3.53 2.39 7.84
CA LEU A 201 3.92 1.33 8.78
C LEU A 201 3.51 1.62 10.22
N ALA A 202 3.26 2.88 10.57
CA ALA A 202 2.73 3.28 11.87
C ALA A 202 1.21 3.11 11.98
N LEU A 203 0.49 2.86 10.87
CA LEU A 203 -0.96 2.66 10.88
C LEU A 203 -1.33 1.28 11.45
N PRO A 204 -2.48 1.16 12.11
CA PRO A 204 -3.00 -0.15 12.50
C PRO A 204 -3.35 -0.97 11.27
N TYR A 205 -2.87 -2.20 11.24
CA TYR A 205 -3.23 -3.15 10.19
C TYR A 205 -4.55 -3.87 10.53
N PHE A 206 -5.43 -3.98 9.54
CA PHE A 206 -6.61 -4.84 9.51
C PHE A 206 -6.99 -5.13 8.06
N ASP A 207 -7.77 -6.19 7.80
CA ASP A 207 -8.20 -6.48 6.43
C ASP A 207 -9.06 -5.34 5.87
N HIS A 208 -8.98 -5.10 4.55
CA HIS A 208 -9.59 -3.96 3.86
C HIS A 208 -9.10 -2.56 4.28
N HIS A 209 -8.07 -2.42 5.14
CA HIS A 209 -7.59 -1.11 5.63
C HIS A 209 -7.17 -0.15 4.49
N HIS A 210 -6.75 -0.69 3.33
CA HIS A 210 -6.37 0.10 2.14
C HIS A 210 -7.49 1.04 1.64
N ARG A 211 -8.76 0.74 1.95
CA ARG A 211 -9.92 1.58 1.61
C ARG A 211 -10.05 2.80 2.52
N TYR A 212 -9.39 2.78 3.65
CA TYR A 212 -9.51 3.77 4.72
C TYR A 212 -8.24 4.60 4.94
N PHE A 213 -7.23 4.49 4.05
CA PHE A 213 -5.98 5.23 4.17
C PHE A 213 -6.17 6.72 4.40
N PRO A 214 -7.04 7.46 3.66
CA PRO A 214 -7.20 8.89 3.92
C PRO A 214 -7.63 9.19 5.36
N ALA A 215 -8.57 8.41 5.91
CA ALA A 215 -9.04 8.59 7.28
C ALA A 215 -7.97 8.20 8.31
N LEU A 216 -7.20 7.13 8.07
CA LEU A 216 -6.17 6.63 8.97
C LEU A 216 -4.96 7.58 9.00
N PHE A 217 -4.49 8.06 7.85
CA PHE A 217 -3.42 9.05 7.79
C PHE A 217 -3.83 10.36 8.48
N SER A 218 -5.04 10.87 8.21
CA SER A 218 -5.57 12.06 8.87
C SER A 218 -5.69 11.89 10.38
N ARG A 219 -6.11 10.70 10.86
CA ARG A 219 -6.16 10.35 12.28
C ARG A 219 -4.82 10.54 12.97
N ASP A 220 -3.74 10.14 12.31
CA ASP A 220 -2.39 10.19 12.87
C ASP A 220 -1.69 11.54 12.62
N GLY A 221 -2.42 12.52 12.09
CA GLY A 221 -1.96 13.91 11.94
C GLY A 221 -1.28 14.22 10.62
N TRP A 222 -1.30 13.27 9.68
CA TRP A 222 -0.79 13.49 8.34
C TRP A 222 -1.78 14.26 7.47
N GLN A 223 -1.27 15.10 6.60
CA GLN A 223 -2.06 15.74 5.55
C GLN A 223 -2.31 14.74 4.42
N VAL A 224 -3.51 14.80 3.86
CA VAL A 224 -3.95 13.99 2.73
C VAL A 224 -4.28 14.92 1.56
N ALA A 225 -3.60 14.73 0.45
CA ALA A 225 -3.91 15.37 -0.82
C ALA A 225 -4.73 14.43 -1.70
N HIS A 226 -5.52 15.01 -2.60
CA HIS A 226 -6.31 14.26 -3.58
C HIS A 226 -5.96 14.76 -4.98
N VAL A 227 -5.78 13.83 -5.92
CA VAL A 227 -5.52 14.13 -7.33
C VAL A 227 -6.49 13.36 -8.21
N ASP A 228 -6.93 13.98 -9.29
CA ASP A 228 -7.78 13.33 -10.26
C ASP A 228 -6.94 12.36 -11.11
N VAL A 229 -7.46 11.14 -11.31
CA VAL A 229 -6.79 10.08 -12.06
C VAL A 229 -7.73 9.49 -13.10
N THR A 230 -7.16 9.02 -14.20
CA THR A 230 -7.88 8.30 -15.24
C THR A 230 -8.13 6.85 -14.83
N HIS A 231 -9.08 6.21 -15.47
CA HIS A 231 -9.42 4.81 -15.23
C HIS A 231 -9.84 4.16 -16.56
N ARG A 232 -9.38 2.94 -16.79
CA ARG A 232 -9.73 2.19 -18.01
C ARG A 232 -10.56 0.94 -17.69
N PRO A 233 -11.33 0.38 -18.63
CA PRO A 233 -12.00 -0.91 -18.45
C PRO A 233 -10.98 -2.00 -18.14
N ARG A 234 -11.39 -3.03 -17.37
CA ARG A 234 -10.57 -4.21 -17.11
C ARG A 234 -10.22 -4.88 -18.44
N LEU A 235 -8.95 -5.20 -18.64
CA LEU A 235 -8.46 -5.85 -19.84
C LEU A 235 -8.79 -7.36 -19.86
N HIS A 236 -8.68 -8.02 -18.68
CA HIS A 236 -8.88 -9.47 -18.50
C HIS A 236 -9.53 -9.78 -17.15
N GLY A 237 -10.18 -10.96 -17.03
CA GLY A 237 -10.69 -11.52 -15.78
C GLY A 237 -12.13 -11.15 -15.40
N ASN A 238 -12.76 -11.99 -14.53
CA ASN A 238 -14.12 -11.83 -14.02
C ASN A 238 -14.11 -11.43 -12.54
N SER A 239 -15.06 -10.57 -12.14
CA SER A 239 -15.24 -10.20 -10.73
C SER A 239 -15.97 -11.31 -9.96
N HIS A 240 -15.33 -11.93 -8.96
CA HIS A 240 -15.85 -13.06 -8.18
C HIS A 240 -16.71 -12.70 -6.96
N TYR A 241 -17.10 -11.43 -6.76
CA TYR A 241 -17.81 -11.01 -5.54
C TYR A 241 -19.25 -10.57 -5.77
N THR A 242 -20.17 -11.05 -4.91
CA THR A 242 -21.57 -10.59 -4.85
C THR A 242 -21.67 -9.22 -4.16
N ASN A 243 -22.54 -8.34 -4.67
CA ASN A 243 -22.66 -6.95 -4.19
C ASN A 243 -23.18 -6.84 -2.74
N ILE A 244 -24.00 -7.78 -2.27
CA ILE A 244 -24.61 -7.74 -0.93
C ILE A 244 -23.58 -8.07 0.16
N GLY A 245 -22.75 -9.12 -0.02
CA GLY A 245 -21.69 -9.46 0.93
C GLY A 245 -20.68 -8.31 1.12
N ARG A 246 -20.31 -7.65 0.01
CA ARG A 246 -19.41 -6.47 0.05
C ARG A 246 -20.00 -5.29 0.81
N ALA A 247 -21.32 -5.07 0.74
CA ALA A 247 -21.99 -3.98 1.45
C ALA A 247 -21.99 -4.22 2.97
N LEU A 248 -22.30 -5.45 3.43
CA LEU A 248 -22.30 -5.81 4.84
C LEU A 248 -20.91 -5.70 5.46
N VAL A 249 -19.89 -6.25 4.81
CA VAL A 249 -18.49 -6.11 5.23
C VAL A 249 -18.10 -4.63 5.33
N GLY A 250 -18.46 -3.83 4.32
CA GLY A 250 -18.15 -2.39 4.32
C GLY A 250 -18.81 -1.61 5.47
N ILE A 251 -20.01 -1.99 5.93
CA ILE A 251 -20.66 -1.38 7.10
C ILE A 251 -19.92 -1.77 8.38
N TYR A 252 -19.57 -3.05 8.52
CA TYR A 252 -18.83 -3.55 9.69
C TYR A 252 -17.45 -2.88 9.80
N ASP A 253 -16.71 -2.81 8.69
CA ASP A 253 -15.43 -2.13 8.62
C ASP A 253 -15.57 -0.64 8.98
N LEU A 254 -16.62 0.03 8.49
CA LEU A 254 -16.87 1.45 8.77
C LEU A 254 -17.07 1.72 10.26
N ILE A 255 -17.79 0.85 10.97
CA ILE A 255 -17.99 0.94 12.43
C ILE A 255 -16.65 0.74 13.14
N GLY A 256 -15.88 -0.28 12.76
CA GLY A 256 -14.56 -0.55 13.30
C GLY A 256 -13.59 0.63 13.12
N VAL A 257 -13.56 1.19 11.91
CA VAL A 257 -12.72 2.36 11.62
C VAL A 257 -13.20 3.59 12.38
N ALA A 258 -14.51 3.84 12.47
CA ALA A 258 -15.06 4.95 13.28
C ALA A 258 -14.66 4.85 14.76
N TRP A 259 -14.65 3.64 15.31
CA TRP A 259 -14.12 3.37 16.65
C TRP A 259 -12.63 3.67 16.73
N LEU A 260 -11.84 3.19 15.78
CA LEU A 260 -10.40 3.35 15.70
C LEU A 260 -9.97 4.82 15.59
N LEU A 261 -10.71 5.65 14.84
CA LEU A 261 -10.48 7.09 14.72
C LEU A 261 -10.59 7.83 16.04
N ARG A 262 -11.39 7.33 17.00
CA ARG A 262 -11.56 7.89 18.35
C ARG A 262 -10.51 7.41 19.35
N ARG A 263 -9.75 6.36 19.02
CA ARG A 263 -8.83 5.65 19.92
C ARG A 263 -7.36 5.79 19.45
N ARG A 264 -6.90 7.02 19.24
CA ARG A 264 -5.52 7.28 18.88
C ARG A 264 -4.63 7.51 20.10
N LYS A 265 -3.33 7.24 19.98
CA LYS A 265 -2.31 7.68 20.93
C LYS A 265 -2.27 9.21 20.98
N ARG A 266 -2.34 9.80 22.16
CA ARG A 266 -2.38 11.27 22.35
C ARG A 266 -1.07 11.84 22.91
N SER A 267 -0.18 10.97 23.39
CA SER A 267 1.09 11.38 23.99
C SER A 267 2.26 11.12 23.05
N ASN A 268 3.19 12.05 22.99
CA ASN A 268 4.53 11.84 22.46
C ASN A 268 5.47 11.60 23.63
N TRP A 269 6.60 10.94 23.38
CA TRP A 269 7.68 10.77 24.36
C TRP A 269 8.95 11.40 23.79
N ALA A 270 9.77 11.91 24.68
CA ALA A 270 11.15 12.30 24.38
C ALA A 270 12.04 11.66 25.44
N GLU A 271 13.16 11.12 25.01
CA GLU A 271 14.17 10.61 25.91
C GLU A 271 14.98 11.79 26.45
N THR A 272 15.12 11.86 27.78
CA THR A 272 15.97 12.83 28.45
C THR A 272 17.13 12.06 29.09
N PHE A 273 18.32 12.30 28.59
CA PHE A 273 19.53 11.72 29.22
C PHE A 273 19.78 12.42 30.54
N ILE A 274 19.77 11.66 31.61
CA ILE A 274 20.23 12.13 32.94
C ILE A 274 21.73 11.99 32.92
N THR A 275 22.46 13.08 32.75
CA THR A 275 23.88 13.13 33.00
C THR A 275 24.08 13.00 34.54
N GLU A 276 24.62 11.91 34.97
CA GLU A 276 25.12 11.82 36.34
C GLU A 276 26.22 12.88 36.49
N THR A 277 25.89 13.98 37.13
CA THR A 277 26.91 14.87 37.68
C THR A 277 27.54 14.09 38.85
N SER A 278 28.67 13.46 38.61
CA SER A 278 29.53 12.94 39.69
C SER A 278 29.87 14.09 40.63
N PRO A 279 29.79 13.87 41.95
CA PRO A 279 30.14 14.84 42.96
C PRO A 279 31.62 15.19 42.97
#